data_4ecd0725d7cd6d7451e620d6c585d2a1
#
_entry.id   4ecd0725d7cd6d7451e620d6c585d2a1
#
_cell.length_a   1.000
_cell.length_b   1.000
_cell.length_c   1.000
_cell.angle_alpha   90.00
_cell.angle_beta   90.00
_cell.angle_gamma   90.00
#
_symmetry.space_group_name_H-M   'P 1'
#
loop_
_entity.id
_entity.type
_entity.pdbx_description
1 polymer ?
#
loop_
_entity_poly.entity_id
_entity_poly.type
_entity_poly.pdbx_seq_one_letter_code
_entity_poly.pdbx_strand_id
1 'polypeptide(L)'
;PRRDTRRVLGYFGPAGTFTHQALRTVSDDEAIAFASVREALEAVRAGEVRGAIVPIENSVEGGVSATLDELIAGEPLAIRAEIVTPVEFGLYVREGTALADVRNVLTHGHAAAQCREWLATTLPQAHVTEAGSTAGAAAEVARPDSRYDAAVCARVAGQMYGLDELA
;
A
#
# COMPACT_ATOMS: atom_id res chain seq x y z
N PRO A 1 -6.69 -27.64 -11.25
CA PRO A 1 -8.00 -27.10 -10.93
C PRO A 1 -8.04 -25.67 -11.46
N ARG A 2 -8.99 -25.36 -12.36
CA ARG A 2 -9.20 -23.98 -12.81
C ARG A 2 -9.72 -23.20 -11.59
N ARG A 3 -9.02 -22.12 -11.20
CA ARG A 3 -9.53 -21.18 -10.18
C ARG A 3 -10.91 -20.70 -10.64
N ASP A 4 -11.89 -20.67 -9.71
CA ASP A 4 -13.20 -20.07 -10.01
C ASP A 4 -13.03 -18.53 -10.02
N THR A 5 -12.72 -17.99 -11.18
CA THR A 5 -12.49 -16.55 -11.40
C THR A 5 -13.68 -15.67 -11.01
N ARG A 6 -14.89 -16.29 -10.82
CA ARG A 6 -16.12 -15.57 -10.43
C ARG A 6 -16.08 -15.02 -9.00
N ARG A 7 -15.13 -15.42 -8.18
CA ARG A 7 -14.99 -14.96 -6.78
C ARG A 7 -13.75 -14.11 -6.53
N VAL A 8 -12.77 -14.11 -7.43
CA VAL A 8 -11.49 -13.44 -7.22
C VAL A 8 -11.58 -11.97 -7.59
N LEU A 9 -11.12 -11.09 -6.69
CA LEU A 9 -10.91 -9.68 -6.94
C LEU A 9 -9.42 -9.41 -7.26
N GLY A 10 -9.20 -8.47 -8.18
CA GLY A 10 -7.88 -7.88 -8.40
C GLY A 10 -7.71 -6.59 -7.58
N TYR A 11 -6.49 -6.15 -7.39
CA TYR A 11 -6.21 -4.82 -6.86
C TYR A 11 -4.84 -4.30 -7.31
N PHE A 12 -4.67 -2.99 -7.34
CA PHE A 12 -3.37 -2.38 -7.53
C PHE A 12 -2.51 -2.61 -6.29
N GLY A 13 -1.49 -3.48 -6.45
CA GLY A 13 -0.59 -3.93 -5.40
C GLY A 13 0.56 -2.95 -5.09
N PRO A 14 1.52 -3.40 -4.34
CA PRO A 14 1.62 -4.72 -3.72
C PRO A 14 0.66 -4.93 -2.54
N ALA A 15 0.68 -6.13 -1.95
CA ALA A 15 -0.01 -6.39 -0.68
C ALA A 15 0.51 -5.45 0.41
N GLY A 16 -0.38 -5.03 1.34
CA GLY A 16 -0.05 -4.06 2.40
C GLY A 16 -0.22 -2.58 1.99
N THR A 17 -0.68 -2.28 0.77
CA THR A 17 -1.03 -0.91 0.34
C THR A 17 -2.40 -0.49 0.86
N PHE A 18 -2.71 0.82 0.79
CA PHE A 18 -4.05 1.34 1.09
C PHE A 18 -5.12 0.78 0.14
N THR A 19 -4.76 0.46 -1.11
CA THR A 19 -5.66 -0.24 -2.04
C THR A 19 -5.98 -1.65 -1.56
N HIS A 20 -4.98 -2.37 -1.00
CA HIS A 20 -5.21 -3.66 -0.35
C HIS A 20 -6.09 -3.51 0.91
N GLN A 21 -5.85 -2.48 1.71
CA GLN A 21 -6.69 -2.16 2.87
C GLN A 21 -8.14 -1.91 2.44
N ALA A 22 -8.36 -1.08 1.41
CA ALA A 22 -9.68 -0.81 0.86
C ALA A 22 -10.37 -2.10 0.38
N LEU A 23 -9.65 -2.98 -0.30
CA LEU A 23 -10.19 -4.29 -0.71
C LEU A 23 -10.69 -5.09 0.49
N ARG A 24 -9.92 -5.13 1.60
CA ARG A 24 -10.27 -5.88 2.81
C ARG A 24 -11.49 -5.34 3.55
N THR A 25 -11.92 -4.11 3.29
CA THR A 25 -13.19 -3.59 3.84
C THR A 25 -14.43 -4.15 3.13
N VAL A 26 -14.27 -4.69 1.93
CA VAL A 26 -15.38 -5.16 1.09
C VAL A 26 -15.33 -6.64 0.74
N SER A 27 -14.20 -7.32 0.96
CA SER A 27 -14.07 -8.75 0.68
C SER A 27 -12.92 -9.39 1.47
N ASP A 28 -13.23 -10.53 2.08
CA ASP A 28 -12.24 -11.44 2.68
C ASP A 28 -11.80 -12.55 1.69
N ASP A 29 -12.36 -12.55 0.47
CA ASP A 29 -12.04 -13.54 -0.55
C ASP A 29 -10.56 -13.46 -0.99
N GLU A 30 -10.10 -14.50 -1.68
CA GLU A 30 -8.79 -14.49 -2.35
C GLU A 30 -8.72 -13.32 -3.32
N ALA A 31 -7.60 -12.60 -3.32
CA ALA A 31 -7.37 -11.45 -4.17
C ALA A 31 -5.99 -11.52 -4.83
N ILE A 32 -5.89 -10.94 -6.03
CA ILE A 32 -4.66 -10.91 -6.82
C ILE A 32 -4.13 -9.48 -6.88
N ALA A 33 -2.87 -9.32 -6.44
CA ALA A 33 -2.15 -8.05 -6.58
C ALA A 33 -1.59 -7.93 -8.00
N PHE A 34 -1.82 -6.79 -8.63
CA PHE A 34 -1.27 -6.43 -9.94
C PHE A 34 -0.23 -5.33 -9.79
N ALA A 35 0.80 -5.35 -10.65
CA ALA A 35 1.90 -4.38 -10.57
C ALA A 35 1.50 -2.99 -11.07
N SER A 36 0.42 -2.87 -11.84
CA SER A 36 -0.10 -1.60 -12.34
C SER A 36 -1.63 -1.58 -12.36
N VAL A 37 -2.20 -0.36 -12.38
CA VAL A 37 -3.63 -0.14 -12.59
C VAL A 37 -4.08 -0.75 -13.92
N ARG A 38 -3.27 -0.57 -14.98
CA ARG A 38 -3.53 -1.14 -16.30
C ARG A 38 -3.71 -2.65 -16.22
N GLU A 39 -2.76 -3.38 -15.66
CA GLU A 39 -2.84 -4.84 -15.53
C GLU A 39 -4.09 -5.27 -14.76
N ALA A 40 -4.42 -4.56 -13.66
CA ALA A 40 -5.60 -4.87 -12.87
C ALA A 40 -6.90 -4.71 -13.67
N LEU A 41 -7.04 -3.64 -14.46
CA LEU A 41 -8.23 -3.39 -15.28
C LEU A 41 -8.28 -4.27 -16.53
N GLU A 42 -7.14 -4.61 -17.13
CA GLU A 42 -7.07 -5.56 -18.24
C GLU A 42 -7.46 -6.97 -17.78
N ALA A 43 -7.07 -7.41 -16.59
CA ALA A 43 -7.49 -8.68 -16.02
C ALA A 43 -9.03 -8.75 -15.82
N VAL A 44 -9.68 -7.62 -15.51
CA VAL A 44 -11.15 -7.55 -15.47
C VAL A 44 -11.75 -7.71 -16.86
N ARG A 45 -11.20 -7.01 -17.88
CA ARG A 45 -11.65 -7.11 -19.28
C ARG A 45 -11.50 -8.53 -19.83
N ALA A 46 -10.39 -9.19 -19.49
CA ALA A 46 -10.11 -10.57 -19.87
C ALA A 46 -10.95 -11.62 -19.11
N GLY A 47 -11.69 -11.21 -18.06
CA GLY A 47 -12.48 -12.11 -17.22
C GLY A 47 -11.60 -13.00 -16.29
N GLU A 48 -10.35 -12.61 -16.06
CA GLU A 48 -9.42 -13.30 -15.14
C GLU A 48 -9.79 -13.04 -13.69
N VAL A 49 -10.36 -11.87 -13.40
CA VAL A 49 -10.93 -11.49 -12.12
C VAL A 49 -12.32 -10.88 -12.31
N ARG A 50 -13.20 -10.99 -11.29
CA ARG A 50 -14.58 -10.47 -11.37
C ARG A 50 -14.66 -8.94 -11.28
N GLY A 51 -13.62 -8.30 -10.79
CA GLY A 51 -13.51 -6.86 -10.60
C GLY A 51 -12.16 -6.51 -10.00
N ALA A 52 -11.80 -5.24 -10.02
CA ALA A 52 -10.55 -4.76 -9.45
C ALA A 52 -10.78 -3.52 -8.59
N ILE A 53 -9.99 -3.40 -7.54
CA ILE A 53 -9.89 -2.20 -6.70
C ILE A 53 -8.66 -1.41 -7.17
N VAL A 54 -8.89 -0.18 -7.59
CA VAL A 54 -7.83 0.73 -8.04
C VAL A 54 -8.02 2.11 -7.40
N PRO A 55 -6.95 2.85 -7.10
CA PRO A 55 -7.06 4.19 -6.55
C PRO A 55 -7.55 5.15 -7.63
N ILE A 56 -8.46 6.07 -7.29
CA ILE A 56 -8.94 7.10 -8.21
C ILE A 56 -8.54 8.50 -7.78
N GLU A 57 -8.43 8.72 -6.47
CA GLU A 57 -8.08 10.01 -5.91
C GLU A 57 -7.37 9.85 -4.55
N ASN A 58 -6.47 10.76 -4.26
CA ASN A 58 -5.88 10.96 -2.95
C ASN A 58 -6.09 12.45 -2.57
N SER A 59 -6.58 12.72 -1.37
CA SER A 59 -6.91 14.08 -0.91
C SER A 59 -5.72 15.04 -0.86
N VAL A 60 -4.48 14.53 -0.85
CA VAL A 60 -3.24 15.33 -0.85
C VAL A 60 -2.71 15.53 -2.26
N GLU A 61 -2.75 14.50 -3.10
CA GLU A 61 -2.12 14.50 -4.43
C GLU A 61 -3.11 14.69 -5.58
N GLY A 62 -4.42 14.58 -5.29
CA GLY A 62 -5.49 14.69 -6.27
C GLY A 62 -5.75 13.39 -7.03
N GLY A 63 -6.25 13.53 -8.26
CA GLY A 63 -6.67 12.41 -9.10
C GLY A 63 -5.51 11.53 -9.57
N VAL A 64 -5.77 10.22 -9.64
CA VAL A 64 -4.83 9.24 -10.17
C VAL A 64 -5.01 9.12 -11.69
N SER A 65 -4.19 9.87 -12.45
CA SER A 65 -4.30 9.94 -13.92
C SER A 65 -4.27 8.55 -14.57
N ALA A 66 -3.42 7.64 -14.09
CA ALA A 66 -3.32 6.29 -14.62
C ALA A 66 -4.66 5.54 -14.59
N THR A 67 -5.48 5.74 -13.54
CA THR A 67 -6.81 5.11 -13.43
C THR A 67 -7.79 5.77 -14.40
N LEU A 68 -7.78 7.10 -14.48
CA LEU A 68 -8.68 7.84 -15.38
C LEU A 68 -8.38 7.50 -16.84
N ASP A 69 -7.11 7.49 -17.23
CA ASP A 69 -6.67 7.15 -18.57
C ASP A 69 -7.09 5.71 -18.96
N GLU A 70 -6.91 4.74 -18.05
CA GLU A 70 -7.29 3.35 -18.31
C GLU A 70 -8.82 3.12 -18.32
N LEU A 71 -9.60 3.94 -17.61
CA LEU A 71 -11.06 3.88 -17.69
C LEU A 71 -11.59 4.46 -19.01
N ILE A 72 -10.88 5.43 -19.59
CA ILE A 72 -11.23 6.03 -20.90
C ILE A 72 -10.77 5.12 -22.05
N ALA A 73 -9.64 4.45 -21.88
CA ALA A 73 -9.05 3.58 -22.89
C ALA A 73 -9.68 2.17 -22.86
N GLY A 74 -9.72 1.53 -24.01
CA GLY A 74 -10.13 0.14 -24.16
C GLY A 74 -11.65 -0.11 -24.00
N GLU A 75 -12.01 -1.38 -23.80
CA GLU A 75 -13.40 -1.77 -23.62
C GLU A 75 -13.98 -1.20 -22.32
N PRO A 76 -15.23 -0.68 -22.35
CA PRO A 76 -15.84 -0.04 -21.20
C PRO A 76 -15.95 -0.98 -19.99
N LEU A 77 -15.62 -0.46 -18.81
CA LEU A 77 -15.81 -1.12 -17.53
C LEU A 77 -16.89 -0.39 -16.70
N ALA A 78 -17.65 -1.15 -15.91
CA ALA A 78 -18.64 -0.58 -15.02
C ALA A 78 -18.03 -0.31 -13.63
N ILE A 79 -18.11 0.92 -13.16
CA ILE A 79 -17.82 1.26 -11.76
C ILE A 79 -18.96 0.71 -10.92
N ARG A 80 -18.66 -0.17 -9.97
CA ARG A 80 -19.64 -0.87 -9.13
C ARG A 80 -19.79 -0.27 -7.75
N ALA A 81 -18.72 0.30 -7.23
CA ALA A 81 -18.69 0.91 -5.91
C ALA A 81 -17.55 1.92 -5.81
N GLU A 82 -17.66 2.83 -4.87
CA GLU A 82 -16.61 3.71 -4.40
C GLU A 82 -16.29 3.34 -2.96
N ILE A 83 -14.99 3.32 -2.63
CA ILE A 83 -14.49 3.01 -1.30
C ILE A 83 -13.62 4.18 -0.85
N VAL A 84 -14.02 4.83 0.23
CA VAL A 84 -13.21 5.85 0.90
C VAL A 84 -12.51 5.19 2.08
N THR A 85 -11.17 5.23 2.08
CA THR A 85 -10.36 4.68 3.16
C THR A 85 -9.48 5.77 3.75
N PRO A 86 -9.38 5.89 5.08
CA PRO A 86 -8.44 6.81 5.69
C PRO A 86 -7.00 6.41 5.36
N VAL A 87 -6.17 7.41 5.04
CA VAL A 87 -4.73 7.23 4.82
C VAL A 87 -4.03 7.66 6.10
N GLU A 88 -3.64 6.68 6.89
CA GLU A 88 -2.91 6.86 8.14
C GLU A 88 -1.58 6.10 8.08
N PHE A 89 -0.50 6.77 8.45
CA PHE A 89 0.82 6.17 8.53
C PHE A 89 1.22 6.00 9.99
N GLY A 90 1.82 4.85 10.31
CA GLY A 90 2.46 4.59 11.58
C GLY A 90 3.95 4.30 11.41
N LEU A 91 4.70 4.38 12.49
CA LEU A 91 6.10 3.97 12.57
C LEU A 91 6.16 2.52 13.06
N TYR A 92 6.68 1.64 12.23
CA TYR A 92 6.75 0.20 12.48
C TYR A 92 8.18 -0.29 12.53
N VAL A 93 8.50 -1.13 13.51
CA VAL A 93 9.84 -1.65 13.80
C VAL A 93 9.82 -3.15 14.02
N ARG A 94 10.99 -3.79 13.99
CA ARG A 94 11.13 -5.16 14.49
C ARG A 94 10.92 -5.21 16.00
N GLU A 95 10.42 -6.35 16.48
CA GLU A 95 10.21 -6.61 17.90
C GLU A 95 11.44 -6.22 18.74
N GLY A 96 11.19 -5.51 19.83
CA GLY A 96 12.22 -5.08 20.78
C GLY A 96 13.00 -3.84 20.40
N THR A 97 12.73 -3.21 19.24
CA THR A 97 13.36 -1.94 18.86
C THR A 97 12.68 -0.78 19.60
N ALA A 98 13.44 -0.02 20.40
CA ALA A 98 12.91 1.17 21.05
C ALA A 98 12.96 2.39 20.13
N LEU A 99 12.05 3.36 20.33
CA LEU A 99 12.01 4.60 19.56
C LEU A 99 13.35 5.35 19.59
N ALA A 100 14.03 5.31 20.74
CA ALA A 100 15.32 5.96 20.92
C ALA A 100 16.47 5.33 20.08
N ASP A 101 16.28 4.11 19.59
CA ASP A 101 17.27 3.38 18.81
C ASP A 101 17.10 3.56 17.31
N VAL A 102 16.01 4.16 16.88
CA VAL A 102 15.73 4.38 15.44
C VAL A 102 16.67 5.43 14.88
N ARG A 103 17.46 5.02 13.89
CA ARG A 103 18.41 5.89 13.14
C ARG A 103 18.16 5.89 11.64
N ASN A 104 17.60 4.81 11.09
CA ASN A 104 17.37 4.65 9.66
C ASN A 104 15.90 4.29 9.42
N VAL A 105 15.17 5.23 8.85
CA VAL A 105 13.75 5.07 8.50
C VAL A 105 13.62 4.86 7.00
N LEU A 106 12.84 3.88 6.59
CA LEU A 106 12.53 3.60 5.20
C LEU A 106 11.04 3.88 4.94
N THR A 107 10.72 4.61 3.88
CA THR A 107 9.33 4.87 3.47
C THR A 107 9.26 5.36 2.03
N HIS A 108 8.05 5.48 1.47
CA HIS A 108 7.84 6.12 0.17
C HIS A 108 7.90 7.64 0.28
N GLY A 109 8.40 8.33 -0.77
CA GLY A 109 8.59 9.79 -0.77
C GLY A 109 7.35 10.58 -0.38
N HIS A 110 6.15 10.17 -0.83
CA HIS A 110 4.89 10.83 -0.47
C HIS A 110 4.57 10.69 1.03
N ALA A 111 4.79 9.52 1.61
CA ALA A 111 4.61 9.32 3.05
C ALA A 111 5.64 10.10 3.86
N ALA A 112 6.91 10.16 3.40
CA ALA A 112 7.94 10.99 4.01
C ALA A 112 7.54 12.46 4.02
N ALA A 113 6.97 12.96 2.93
CA ALA A 113 6.50 14.34 2.82
C ALA A 113 5.34 14.64 3.79
N GLN A 114 4.36 13.74 3.89
CA GLN A 114 3.21 13.88 4.78
C GLN A 114 3.60 13.77 6.27
N CYS A 115 4.59 12.95 6.61
CA CYS A 115 5.05 12.75 7.98
C CYS A 115 6.27 13.61 8.36
N ARG A 116 6.70 14.54 7.50
CA ARG A 116 7.95 15.30 7.64
C ARG A 116 8.10 15.98 8.99
N GLU A 117 7.08 16.71 9.42
CA GLU A 117 7.12 17.48 10.68
C GLU A 117 7.22 16.55 11.89
N TRP A 118 6.44 15.49 11.88
CA TRP A 118 6.46 14.48 12.94
C TRP A 118 7.83 13.78 13.01
N LEU A 119 8.37 13.36 11.87
CA LEU A 119 9.68 12.72 11.80
C LEU A 119 10.79 13.63 12.29
N ALA A 120 10.79 14.90 11.88
CA ALA A 120 11.78 15.87 12.30
C ALA A 120 11.73 16.18 13.81
N THR A 121 10.54 16.15 14.41
CA THR A 121 10.34 16.42 15.82
C THR A 121 10.61 15.20 16.69
N THR A 122 10.16 14.03 16.27
CA THR A 122 10.20 12.80 17.06
C THR A 122 11.52 12.03 16.88
N LEU A 123 12.06 12.06 15.66
CA LEU A 123 13.28 11.35 15.26
C LEU A 123 14.31 12.28 14.61
N PRO A 124 14.75 13.34 15.30
CA PRO A 124 15.60 14.38 14.70
C PRO A 124 16.99 13.85 14.26
N GLN A 125 17.41 12.69 14.75
CA GLN A 125 18.66 12.04 14.39
C GLN A 125 18.50 10.95 13.31
N ALA A 126 17.27 10.65 12.89
CA ALA A 126 17.04 9.58 11.94
C ALA A 126 17.26 10.04 10.50
N HIS A 127 17.87 9.17 9.73
CA HIS A 127 18.01 9.32 8.27
C HIS A 127 16.82 8.65 7.58
N VAL A 128 16.07 9.43 6.80
CA VAL A 128 14.93 8.92 6.03
C VAL A 128 15.37 8.57 4.62
N THR A 129 15.16 7.32 4.22
CA THR A 129 15.47 6.81 2.87
C THR A 129 14.16 6.51 2.13
N GLU A 130 14.15 6.75 0.82
CA GLU A 130 12.98 6.48 0.00
C GLU A 130 12.98 5.05 -0.54
N ALA A 131 11.78 4.43 -0.49
CA ALA A 131 11.45 3.14 -1.08
C ALA A 131 10.43 3.30 -2.20
N GLY A 132 10.30 2.29 -3.04
CA GLY A 132 9.31 2.26 -4.12
C GLY A 132 7.84 2.19 -3.65
N SER A 133 7.60 1.76 -2.40
CA SER A 133 6.28 1.78 -1.75
C SER A 133 6.43 1.69 -0.23
N THR A 134 5.42 2.15 0.51
CA THR A 134 5.39 2.03 1.98
C THR A 134 5.28 0.56 2.42
N ALA A 135 4.56 -0.27 1.68
CA ALA A 135 4.48 -1.72 1.94
C ALA A 135 5.83 -2.42 1.67
N GLY A 136 6.54 -2.02 0.61
CA GLY A 136 7.90 -2.50 0.34
C GLY A 136 8.88 -2.08 1.43
N ALA A 137 8.72 -0.88 1.99
CA ALA A 137 9.51 -0.44 3.14
C ALA A 137 9.30 -1.35 4.36
N ALA A 138 8.05 -1.68 4.69
CA ALA A 138 7.73 -2.61 5.78
C ALA A 138 8.34 -4.01 5.54
N ALA A 139 8.22 -4.53 4.32
CA ALA A 139 8.82 -5.82 3.94
C ALA A 139 10.33 -5.83 4.13
N GLU A 140 11.01 -4.76 3.72
CA GLU A 140 12.47 -4.65 3.86
C GLU A 140 12.89 -4.52 5.33
N VAL A 141 12.19 -3.69 6.13
CA VAL A 141 12.49 -3.52 7.57
C VAL A 141 12.28 -4.83 8.33
N ALA A 142 11.30 -5.65 7.96
CA ALA A 142 11.03 -6.93 8.61
C ALA A 142 12.14 -7.97 8.43
N ARG A 143 13.05 -7.79 7.47
CA ARG A 143 14.16 -8.72 7.26
C ARG A 143 15.15 -8.65 8.41
N PRO A 144 15.64 -9.79 8.92
CA PRO A 144 16.61 -9.80 10.03
C PRO A 144 17.94 -9.09 9.71
N ASP A 145 18.31 -9.06 8.43
CA ASP A 145 19.54 -8.44 7.91
C ASP A 145 19.32 -7.02 7.36
N SER A 146 18.15 -6.43 7.59
CA SER A 146 17.85 -5.06 7.14
C SER A 146 18.76 -4.06 7.86
N ARG A 147 19.27 -3.10 7.08
CA ARG A 147 19.99 -1.94 7.62
C ARG A 147 19.07 -0.83 8.14
N TYR A 148 17.79 -0.96 7.91
CA TYR A 148 16.77 -0.01 8.36
C TYR A 148 16.17 -0.46 9.68
N ASP A 149 15.91 0.49 10.56
CA ASP A 149 15.40 0.24 11.89
C ASP A 149 13.87 0.30 11.93
N ALA A 150 13.29 1.20 11.12
CA ALA A 150 11.85 1.46 11.10
C ALA A 150 11.33 1.71 9.68
N ALA A 151 10.05 1.38 9.48
CA ALA A 151 9.28 1.75 8.30
C ALA A 151 8.15 2.71 8.68
N VAL A 152 7.93 3.74 7.87
CA VAL A 152 6.66 4.50 7.90
C VAL A 152 5.76 3.90 6.83
N CYS A 153 4.66 3.27 7.28
CA CYS A 153 3.75 2.55 6.38
C CYS A 153 2.32 2.50 6.94
N ALA A 154 1.40 1.96 6.13
CA ALA A 154 0.05 1.66 6.58
C ALA A 154 0.05 0.54 7.63
N ARG A 155 -0.89 0.58 8.58
CA ARG A 155 -1.06 -0.45 9.63
C ARG A 155 -1.13 -1.86 9.07
N VAL A 156 -1.86 -2.05 7.96
CA VAL A 156 -1.99 -3.35 7.31
C VAL A 156 -0.64 -3.93 6.85
N ALA A 157 0.30 -3.08 6.43
CA ALA A 157 1.64 -3.53 6.06
C ALA A 157 2.46 -3.90 7.30
N GLY A 158 2.46 -3.07 8.33
CA GLY A 158 3.15 -3.38 9.60
C GLY A 158 2.71 -4.73 10.17
N GLN A 159 1.41 -4.94 10.28
CA GLN A 159 0.84 -6.21 10.78
C GLN A 159 1.16 -7.41 9.89
N MET A 160 1.09 -7.24 8.57
CA MET A 160 1.38 -8.30 7.60
C MET A 160 2.81 -8.83 7.72
N TYR A 161 3.75 -7.95 8.00
CA TYR A 161 5.18 -8.30 8.13
C TYR A 161 5.62 -8.52 9.58
N GLY A 162 4.68 -8.56 10.54
CA GLY A 162 4.97 -8.86 11.94
C GLY A 162 5.81 -7.80 12.62
N LEU A 163 5.63 -6.54 12.24
CA LEU A 163 6.30 -5.41 12.85
C LEU A 163 5.46 -4.82 13.98
N ASP A 164 6.12 -4.31 15.00
CA ASP A 164 5.51 -3.61 16.12
C ASP A 164 5.28 -2.13 15.79
N GLU A 165 4.11 -1.61 16.18
CA GLU A 165 3.78 -0.19 16.02
C GLU A 165 4.36 0.61 17.19
N LEU A 166 5.20 1.61 16.91
CA LEU A 166 5.74 2.52 17.93
C LEU A 166 4.96 3.85 18.01
N ALA A 167 4.37 4.29 16.92
CA ALA A 167 3.58 5.52 16.84
C ALA A 167 2.70 5.55 15.59
#